data_2fdd3424e9a6b3558cdee46625cb9f0f
#
_entry.id   2fdd3424e9a6b3558cdee46625cb9f0f
#
_cell.length_a   1.000
_cell.length_b   1.000
_cell.length_c   1.000
_cell.angle_alpha   90.00
_cell.angle_beta   90.00
_cell.angle_gamma   90.00
#
_symmetry.space_group_name_H-M   'P 1'
#
loop_
_entity.id
_entity.type
_entity.pdbx_description
1 polymer ?
#
loop_
_entity_poly.entity_id
_entity_poly.type
_entity_poly.pdbx_seq_one_letter_code
_entity_poly.pdbx_strand_id
1 'polypeptide(L)'
;MHNMISKDHYPAKVMLFGEYTVLRGGLALGIPVMNFFSKWVRLSFDQSAKYFPFFRYLQLEFNTCLDTDRFLDDIQSGMTLTTSIPFGAGLGSSGNLVAAVYDRYATSRNQDLDQLRVLLATMENFFHGTSSGFDPLIILQRRALLKEQSTIRSLPKLNGHGVFPWLLDSGTSRAGNPIAKFNERIKVQEFALAVVQGTALVDGIITQWIDDGVINWDLLTALSRWQWQHLRFLIPESLHPYWQIGLDQQDFLFKFNGAGGGGMFQVWTKDDIWPGVLEVWPHQKIRTT
;
A
#
# COMPACT_ATOMS: atom_id res chain seq x y z
N MET A 1 16.90 2.47 -19.95
CA MET A 1 17.54 3.35 -18.96
C MET A 1 16.90 3.09 -17.61
N HIS A 2 17.61 2.44 -16.68
CA HIS A 2 17.13 2.29 -15.30
C HIS A 2 17.19 3.67 -14.65
N ASN A 3 16.05 4.33 -14.49
CA ASN A 3 15.97 5.50 -13.63
C ASN A 3 16.18 5.00 -12.18
N MET A 4 17.42 5.02 -11.74
CA MET A 4 17.72 4.91 -10.30
C MET A 4 17.09 6.15 -9.65
N ILE A 5 16.12 5.91 -8.77
CA ILE A 5 15.49 6.98 -8.00
C ILE A 5 16.57 7.63 -7.15
N SER A 6 16.62 8.95 -7.22
CA SER A 6 17.39 9.74 -6.28
C SER A 6 17.04 9.30 -4.84
N LYS A 7 18.05 9.19 -3.99
CA LYS A 7 17.87 8.88 -2.56
C LYS A 7 16.89 9.84 -1.86
N ASP A 8 16.60 10.98 -2.49
CA ASP A 8 15.75 12.04 -1.97
C ASP A 8 14.26 11.86 -2.29
N HIS A 9 13.87 10.79 -3.01
CA HIS A 9 12.48 10.52 -3.36
C HIS A 9 11.94 9.36 -2.51
N TYR A 10 10.76 9.55 -1.94
CA TYR A 10 10.01 8.53 -1.18
C TYR A 10 8.92 7.96 -2.08
N PRO A 11 9.04 6.71 -2.54
CA PRO A 11 8.05 6.10 -3.43
C PRO A 11 6.69 5.96 -2.77
N ALA A 12 5.63 5.83 -3.56
CA ALA A 12 4.38 5.26 -3.07
C ALA A 12 4.56 3.77 -2.76
N LYS A 13 3.53 3.15 -2.21
CA LYS A 13 3.52 1.70 -2.00
C LYS A 13 2.22 1.09 -2.54
N VAL A 14 2.29 -0.18 -2.90
CA VAL A 14 1.14 -1.04 -3.21
C VAL A 14 1.22 -2.28 -2.33
N MET A 15 0.10 -2.66 -1.72
CA MET A 15 -0.05 -3.99 -1.18
C MET A 15 -0.44 -4.91 -2.34
N LEU A 16 0.51 -5.72 -2.83
CA LEU A 16 0.23 -6.63 -3.93
C LEU A 16 -0.74 -7.73 -3.52
N PHE A 17 -0.56 -8.27 -2.32
CA PHE A 17 -1.43 -9.32 -1.76
C PHE A 17 -1.52 -9.16 -0.24
N GLY A 18 -2.61 -9.63 0.35
CA GLY A 18 -2.80 -9.69 1.79
C GLY A 18 -3.86 -8.73 2.34
N GLU A 19 -4.54 -7.96 1.49
CA GLU A 19 -5.64 -7.10 1.93
C GLU A 19 -6.69 -7.93 2.66
N TYR A 20 -7.06 -7.51 3.86
CA TYR A 20 -8.01 -8.17 4.76
C TYR A 20 -7.53 -9.51 5.35
N THR A 21 -6.92 -10.40 4.55
CA THR A 21 -6.44 -11.70 5.02
C THR A 21 -5.33 -11.56 6.06
N VAL A 22 -4.47 -10.55 5.93
CA VAL A 22 -3.42 -10.20 6.92
C VAL A 22 -3.99 -9.88 8.31
N LEU A 23 -5.23 -9.38 8.39
CA LEU A 23 -5.90 -9.14 9.66
C LEU A 23 -6.28 -10.44 10.41
N ARG A 24 -6.19 -11.56 9.71
CA ARG A 24 -6.47 -12.91 10.22
C ARG A 24 -5.24 -13.82 10.24
N GLY A 25 -4.05 -13.21 10.18
CA GLY A 25 -2.79 -13.91 10.29
C GLY A 25 -2.21 -14.44 8.97
N GLY A 26 -2.84 -14.15 7.83
CA GLY A 26 -2.31 -14.48 6.51
C GLY A 26 -1.09 -13.64 6.13
N LEU A 27 -0.41 -14.06 5.08
CA LEU A 27 0.72 -13.35 4.50
C LEU A 27 0.27 -12.00 3.90
N ALA A 28 1.18 -11.03 3.90
CA ALA A 28 1.01 -9.81 3.14
C ALA A 28 2.29 -9.45 2.40
N LEU A 29 2.15 -9.13 1.12
CA LEU A 29 3.25 -8.73 0.24
C LEU A 29 3.04 -7.30 -0.22
N GLY A 30 3.94 -6.42 0.17
CA GLY A 30 3.93 -5.02 -0.22
C GLY A 30 5.18 -4.63 -1.00
N ILE A 31 5.02 -3.73 -1.96
CA ILE A 31 6.11 -3.23 -2.81
C ILE A 31 6.11 -1.71 -2.90
N PRO A 32 7.28 -1.08 -3.02
CA PRO A 32 7.37 0.31 -3.43
C PRO A 32 6.99 0.43 -4.91
N VAL A 33 6.31 1.51 -5.28
CA VAL A 33 5.97 1.80 -6.68
C VAL A 33 6.41 3.21 -7.05
N MET A 34 6.99 3.33 -8.23
CA MET A 34 7.67 4.53 -8.69
C MET A 34 6.81 5.47 -9.51
N ASN A 35 5.57 5.08 -9.75
CA ASN A 35 4.60 5.91 -10.44
C ASN A 35 4.33 7.23 -9.73
N PHE A 36 4.41 7.18 -8.41
CA PHE A 36 4.16 8.30 -7.52
C PHE A 36 5.22 8.36 -6.43
N PHE A 37 5.60 9.56 -6.02
CA PHE A 37 6.60 9.76 -4.98
C PHE A 37 6.43 11.10 -4.28
N SER A 38 7.08 11.25 -3.15
CA SER A 38 7.26 12.53 -2.47
C SER A 38 8.73 12.88 -2.37
N LYS A 39 9.02 14.18 -2.22
CA LYS A 39 10.37 14.69 -1.98
C LYS A 39 10.33 15.93 -1.13
N TRP A 40 11.37 16.13 -0.32
CA TRP A 40 11.56 17.37 0.40
C TRP A 40 11.98 18.49 -0.56
N VAL A 41 11.33 19.63 -0.44
CA VAL A 41 11.69 20.87 -1.14
C VAL A 41 11.66 22.04 -0.16
N ARG A 42 12.39 23.10 -0.47
CA ARG A 42 12.37 24.33 0.32
C ARG A 42 11.60 25.41 -0.44
N LEU A 43 10.60 25.97 0.19
CA LEU A 43 9.85 27.11 -0.28
C LEU A 43 10.36 28.38 0.40
N SER A 44 9.97 29.55 -0.10
CA SER A 44 10.39 30.84 0.42
C SER A 44 9.61 31.30 1.66
N PHE A 45 8.70 30.49 2.19
CA PHE A 45 7.82 30.84 3.30
C PHE A 45 7.65 29.68 4.28
N ASP A 46 7.33 30.02 5.53
CA ASP A 46 7.12 29.10 6.65
C ASP A 46 6.05 28.04 6.34
N GLN A 47 6.38 26.79 6.64
CA GLN A 47 5.52 25.61 6.47
C GLN A 47 5.04 25.02 7.81
N SER A 48 5.39 25.65 8.93
CA SER A 48 5.10 25.11 10.27
C SER A 48 3.60 24.87 10.50
N ALA A 49 2.73 25.78 10.04
CA ALA A 49 1.28 25.62 10.18
C ALA A 49 0.75 24.29 9.62
N LYS A 50 1.33 23.81 8.50
CA LYS A 50 0.97 22.54 7.88
C LYS A 50 1.35 21.33 8.73
N TYR A 51 2.48 21.39 9.40
CA TYR A 51 3.07 20.25 10.12
C TYR A 51 2.90 20.33 11.63
N PHE A 52 2.49 21.47 12.18
CA PHE A 52 2.52 21.73 13.63
C PHE A 52 1.80 20.68 14.48
N PRO A 53 0.60 20.19 14.12
CA PRO A 53 -0.04 19.12 14.92
C PRO A 53 0.78 17.83 14.95
N PHE A 54 1.35 17.42 13.80
CA PHE A 54 2.20 16.24 13.73
C PHE A 54 3.54 16.45 14.43
N PHE A 55 4.15 17.62 14.26
CA PHE A 55 5.37 18.00 14.99
C PHE A 55 5.16 17.91 16.51
N ARG A 56 4.09 18.47 17.05
CA ARG A 56 3.78 18.41 18.48
C ARG A 56 3.64 16.97 18.98
N TYR A 57 2.97 16.13 18.21
CA TYR A 57 2.88 14.71 18.52
C TYR A 57 4.26 14.05 18.56
N LEU A 58 5.09 14.30 17.54
CA LEU A 58 6.45 13.73 17.48
C LEU A 58 7.33 14.25 18.60
N GLN A 59 7.24 15.52 18.97
CA GLN A 59 8.00 16.12 20.06
C GLN A 59 7.66 15.48 21.41
N LEU A 60 6.40 15.13 21.65
CA LEU A 60 5.97 14.51 22.90
C LEU A 60 6.38 13.02 22.97
N GLU A 61 6.24 12.29 21.90
CA GLU A 61 6.36 10.82 21.91
C GLU A 61 7.73 10.33 21.41
N PHE A 62 8.49 11.13 20.62
CA PHE A 62 9.66 10.65 19.89
C PHE A 62 10.91 11.52 20.04
N ASN A 63 10.96 12.48 20.96
CA ASN A 63 12.09 13.38 21.15
C ASN A 63 13.43 12.69 21.48
N THR A 64 13.39 11.43 21.92
CA THR A 64 14.60 10.64 22.20
C THR A 64 15.19 9.95 20.97
N CYS A 65 14.40 9.78 19.91
CA CYS A 65 14.81 9.06 18.70
C CYS A 65 14.67 9.90 17.42
N LEU A 66 14.03 11.08 17.50
CA LEU A 66 13.93 12.04 16.40
C LEU A 66 14.51 13.40 16.84
N ASP A 67 15.26 14.04 15.96
CA ASP A 67 15.70 15.42 16.08
C ASP A 67 14.53 16.37 15.74
N THR A 68 13.64 16.53 16.72
CA THR A 68 12.42 17.34 16.55
C THR A 68 12.72 18.82 16.45
N ASP A 69 13.82 19.32 17.04
CA ASP A 69 14.23 20.72 16.94
C ASP A 69 14.65 21.05 15.50
N ARG A 70 15.47 20.19 14.90
CA ARG A 70 15.81 20.29 13.48
C ARG A 70 14.61 20.20 12.57
N PHE A 71 13.61 19.36 12.91
CA PHE A 71 12.38 19.30 12.13
C PHE A 71 11.62 20.61 12.20
N LEU A 72 11.53 21.24 13.38
CA LEU A 72 10.89 22.56 13.56
C LEU A 72 11.61 23.63 12.75
N ASP A 73 12.93 23.73 12.88
CA ASP A 73 13.76 24.70 12.15
C ASP A 73 13.59 24.55 10.64
N ASP A 74 13.61 23.32 10.14
CA ASP A 74 13.44 23.03 8.71
C ASP A 74 12.07 23.49 8.19
N ILE A 75 10.96 23.17 8.88
CA ILE A 75 9.62 23.58 8.44
C ILE A 75 9.41 25.10 8.56
N GLN A 76 9.96 25.74 9.58
CA GLN A 76 9.93 27.21 9.72
C GLN A 76 10.74 27.88 8.61
N SER A 77 11.85 27.29 8.19
CA SER A 77 12.67 27.77 7.08
C SER A 77 12.15 27.40 5.69
N GLY A 78 10.90 26.91 5.60
CA GLY A 78 10.21 26.64 4.36
C GLY A 78 10.34 25.19 3.83
N MET A 79 10.93 24.25 4.60
CA MET A 79 11.01 22.86 4.19
C MET A 79 9.62 22.22 4.17
N THR A 80 9.25 21.59 3.07
CA THR A 80 7.97 20.91 2.91
C THR A 80 8.13 19.64 2.07
N LEU A 81 7.31 18.63 2.35
CA LEU A 81 7.22 17.43 1.53
C LEU A 81 6.18 17.66 0.42
N THR A 82 6.64 17.73 -0.83
CA THR A 82 5.77 17.72 -2.01
C THR A 82 5.49 16.28 -2.42
N THR A 83 4.31 16.01 -2.94
CA THR A 83 3.88 14.66 -3.30
C THR A 83 3.09 14.63 -4.60
N SER A 84 3.31 13.61 -5.41
CA SER A 84 2.45 13.23 -6.53
C SER A 84 1.47 12.10 -6.17
N ILE A 85 1.52 11.60 -4.92
CA ILE A 85 0.64 10.51 -4.45
C ILE A 85 -0.77 11.07 -4.27
N PRO A 86 -1.79 10.57 -4.99
CA PRO A 86 -3.16 11.02 -4.81
C PRO A 86 -3.66 10.71 -3.41
N PHE A 87 -4.30 11.68 -2.78
CA PHE A 87 -4.86 11.50 -1.44
C PHE A 87 -6.00 10.48 -1.46
N GLY A 88 -6.02 9.57 -0.50
CA GLY A 88 -7.08 8.55 -0.38
C GLY A 88 -7.00 7.41 -1.41
N ALA A 89 -6.00 7.39 -2.29
CA ALA A 89 -5.85 6.38 -3.34
C ALA A 89 -5.42 4.99 -2.83
N GLY A 90 -5.08 4.83 -1.55
CA GLY A 90 -4.58 3.55 -1.02
C GLY A 90 -3.09 3.30 -1.29
N LEU A 91 -2.37 4.33 -1.69
CA LEU A 91 -0.95 4.28 -2.08
C LEU A 91 0.01 4.70 -0.96
N GLY A 92 -0.48 4.82 0.29
CA GLY A 92 0.34 5.06 1.47
C GLY A 92 0.74 6.52 1.68
N SER A 93 -0.16 7.50 1.45
CA SER A 93 0.15 8.93 1.61
C SER A 93 0.62 9.30 3.04
N SER A 94 -0.03 8.79 4.09
CA SER A 94 0.38 8.99 5.49
C SER A 94 1.70 8.32 5.79
N GLY A 95 1.84 7.05 5.39
CA GLY A 95 3.07 6.29 5.54
C GLY A 95 4.26 6.94 4.83
N ASN A 96 3.99 7.63 3.72
CA ASN A 96 5.02 8.36 2.98
C ASN A 96 5.56 9.55 3.77
N LEU A 97 4.70 10.34 4.41
CA LEU A 97 5.14 11.42 5.30
C LEU A 97 5.90 10.87 6.52
N VAL A 98 5.39 9.81 7.15
CA VAL A 98 6.07 9.15 8.28
C VAL A 98 7.46 8.65 7.89
N ALA A 99 7.58 7.93 6.77
CA ALA A 99 8.85 7.44 6.26
C ALA A 99 9.84 8.58 5.97
N ALA A 100 9.37 9.65 5.33
CA ALA A 100 10.19 10.81 4.99
C ALA A 100 10.68 11.58 6.23
N VAL A 101 9.83 11.72 7.25
CA VAL A 101 10.22 12.36 8.51
C VAL A 101 11.21 11.49 9.27
N TYR A 102 10.96 10.19 9.41
CA TYR A 102 11.90 9.28 10.07
C TYR A 102 13.25 9.26 9.35
N ASP A 103 13.26 9.09 8.03
CA ASP A 103 14.51 9.04 7.26
C ASP A 103 15.38 10.29 7.42
N ARG A 104 14.75 11.45 7.53
CA ARG A 104 15.44 12.74 7.60
C ARG A 104 15.86 13.15 9.02
N TYR A 105 15.06 12.81 10.03
CA TYR A 105 15.22 13.34 11.38
C TYR A 105 15.52 12.27 12.45
N ALA A 106 15.61 10.99 12.11
CA ALA A 106 16.02 9.97 13.08
C ALA A 106 17.45 10.21 13.56
N THR A 107 17.65 10.23 14.89
CA THR A 107 18.95 10.40 15.54
C THR A 107 19.83 9.15 15.43
N SER A 108 19.18 7.98 15.33
CA SER A 108 19.81 6.71 15.05
C SER A 108 18.90 5.86 14.16
N ARG A 109 19.50 4.97 13.34
CA ARG A 109 18.74 4.10 12.44
C ARG A 109 18.60 2.72 13.05
N ASN A 110 17.35 2.31 13.29
CA ASN A 110 17.08 0.93 13.70
C ASN A 110 17.23 0.01 12.47
N GLN A 111 18.02 -1.06 12.62
CA GLN A 111 18.26 -2.05 11.57
C GLN A 111 17.29 -3.24 11.64
N ASP A 112 16.66 -3.45 12.79
CA ASP A 112 15.66 -4.48 12.99
C ASP A 112 14.32 -4.05 12.36
N LEU A 113 13.86 -4.78 11.36
CA LEU A 113 12.66 -4.43 10.60
C LEU A 113 11.39 -4.49 11.45
N ASP A 114 11.31 -5.41 12.41
CA ASP A 114 10.13 -5.57 13.24
C ASP A 114 10.03 -4.43 14.26
N GLN A 115 11.14 -4.07 14.91
CA GLN A 115 11.18 -2.92 15.81
C GLN A 115 10.94 -1.61 15.06
N LEU A 116 11.57 -1.43 13.89
CA LEU A 116 11.37 -0.26 13.06
C LEU A 116 9.90 -0.14 12.61
N ARG A 117 9.27 -1.24 12.23
CA ARG A 117 7.84 -1.27 11.89
C ARG A 117 6.97 -0.78 13.05
N VAL A 118 7.26 -1.24 14.29
CA VAL A 118 6.50 -0.81 15.47
C VAL A 118 6.65 0.68 15.71
N LEU A 119 7.86 1.21 15.60
CA LEU A 119 8.12 2.64 15.73
C LEU A 119 7.37 3.46 14.67
N LEU A 120 7.47 3.06 13.41
CA LEU A 120 6.76 3.71 12.31
C LEU A 120 5.23 3.60 12.45
N ALA A 121 4.72 2.48 12.97
CA ALA A 121 3.30 2.31 13.28
C ALA A 121 2.85 3.34 14.32
N THR A 122 3.63 3.50 15.40
CA THR A 122 3.31 4.49 16.44
C THR A 122 3.32 5.92 15.89
N MET A 123 4.29 6.27 15.03
CA MET A 123 4.28 7.56 14.35
C MET A 123 3.04 7.75 13.45
N GLU A 124 2.62 6.70 12.71
CA GLU A 124 1.48 6.75 11.80
C GLU A 124 0.12 6.75 12.53
N ASN A 125 0.06 6.31 13.80
CA ASN A 125 -1.13 6.36 14.62
C ASN A 125 -1.70 7.78 14.77
N PHE A 126 -0.87 8.82 14.63
CA PHE A 126 -1.32 10.21 14.57
C PHE A 126 -2.43 10.43 13.52
N PHE A 127 -2.36 9.77 12.37
CA PHE A 127 -3.30 9.97 11.26
C PHE A 127 -4.55 9.07 11.33
N HIS A 128 -4.41 7.89 11.93
CA HIS A 128 -5.42 6.83 11.81
C HIS A 128 -5.84 6.23 13.14
N GLY A 129 -5.27 6.68 14.26
CA GLY A 129 -5.47 6.08 15.58
C GLY A 129 -4.77 4.73 15.76
N THR A 130 -4.78 3.88 14.73
CA THR A 130 -4.07 2.60 14.71
C THR A 130 -3.45 2.36 13.33
N SER A 131 -2.20 1.92 13.31
CA SER A 131 -1.49 1.55 12.08
C SER A 131 -0.72 0.24 12.26
N SER A 132 -0.54 -0.48 11.16
CA SER A 132 0.35 -1.64 11.11
C SER A 132 1.83 -1.27 11.00
N GLY A 133 2.16 -0.06 10.58
CA GLY A 133 3.52 0.39 10.26
C GLY A 133 4.10 -0.23 8.99
N PHE A 134 3.33 -1.05 8.28
CA PHE A 134 3.82 -1.76 7.10
C PHE A 134 4.01 -0.83 5.90
N ASP A 135 3.07 0.08 5.67
CA ASP A 135 3.15 1.08 4.60
C ASP A 135 4.40 1.96 4.70
N PRO A 136 4.65 2.67 5.83
CA PRO A 136 5.85 3.49 5.95
C PRO A 136 7.14 2.67 5.92
N LEU A 137 7.12 1.41 6.39
CA LEU A 137 8.29 0.54 6.31
C LEU A 137 8.65 0.17 4.87
N ILE A 138 7.68 -0.19 4.01
CA ILE A 138 7.90 -0.47 2.59
C ILE A 138 8.51 0.76 1.90
N ILE A 139 7.96 1.94 2.16
CA ILE A 139 8.42 3.20 1.59
C ILE A 139 9.86 3.51 2.01
N LEU A 140 10.16 3.37 3.28
CA LEU A 140 11.48 3.63 3.85
C LEU A 140 12.53 2.65 3.33
N GLN A 141 12.19 1.36 3.30
CA GLN A 141 13.10 0.30 2.85
C GLN A 141 13.28 0.28 1.33
N ARG A 142 12.32 0.84 0.56
CA ARG A 142 12.34 0.87 -0.92
C ARG A 142 12.52 -0.52 -1.53
N ARG A 143 11.96 -1.54 -0.89
CA ARG A 143 12.09 -2.97 -1.25
C ARG A 143 10.75 -3.66 -1.07
N ALA A 144 10.59 -4.78 -1.79
CA ALA A 144 9.50 -5.69 -1.52
C ALA A 144 9.65 -6.28 -0.10
N LEU A 145 8.58 -6.20 0.68
CA LEU A 145 8.52 -6.73 2.03
C LEU A 145 7.41 -7.75 2.14
N LEU A 146 7.73 -8.89 2.74
CA LEU A 146 6.78 -9.90 3.16
C LEU A 146 6.54 -9.78 4.66
N LYS A 147 5.27 -9.70 5.02
CA LYS A 147 4.83 -9.79 6.42
C LYS A 147 4.23 -11.18 6.65
N GLU A 148 4.79 -11.88 7.61
CA GLU A 148 4.34 -13.18 8.08
C GLU A 148 4.09 -13.07 9.60
N GLN A 149 2.84 -13.07 10.00
CA GLN A 149 2.42 -12.80 11.37
C GLN A 149 3.00 -11.48 11.92
N SER A 150 3.92 -11.53 12.90
CA SER A 150 4.62 -10.38 13.46
C SER A 150 5.94 -10.05 12.76
N THR A 151 6.48 -10.97 11.97
CA THR A 151 7.81 -10.89 11.38
C THR A 151 7.77 -10.26 9.99
N ILE A 152 8.75 -9.40 9.70
CA ILE A 152 8.96 -8.80 8.39
C ILE A 152 10.26 -9.30 7.80
N ARG A 153 10.22 -9.71 6.54
CA ARG A 153 11.44 -9.99 5.79
C ARG A 153 11.47 -9.25 4.46
N SER A 154 12.66 -8.79 4.09
CA SER A 154 12.90 -8.22 2.78
C SER A 154 12.99 -9.33 1.74
N LEU A 155 12.33 -9.13 0.60
CA LEU A 155 12.45 -10.05 -0.52
C LEU A 155 13.46 -9.51 -1.54
N PRO A 156 14.13 -10.41 -2.28
CA PRO A 156 14.86 -10.02 -3.47
C PRO A 156 13.90 -9.42 -4.49
N LYS A 157 14.44 -8.87 -5.57
CA LYS A 157 13.60 -8.32 -6.65
C LYS A 157 12.63 -9.40 -7.15
N LEU A 158 11.32 -9.12 -7.05
CA LEU A 158 10.30 -10.02 -7.55
C LEU A 158 10.31 -9.98 -9.08
N ASN A 159 10.58 -11.12 -9.70
CA ASN A 159 10.48 -11.26 -11.14
C ASN A 159 9.05 -11.69 -11.48
N GLY A 160 8.24 -10.78 -12.03
CA GLY A 160 6.90 -11.10 -12.51
C GLY A 160 6.96 -11.58 -13.96
N HIS A 161 7.29 -12.85 -14.20
CA HIS A 161 7.18 -13.40 -15.54
C HIS A 161 5.71 -13.76 -15.85
N GLY A 162 5.21 -13.23 -16.97
CA GLY A 162 3.94 -13.67 -17.57
C GLY A 162 2.66 -13.02 -17.04
N VAL A 163 2.72 -12.09 -16.09
CA VAL A 163 1.57 -11.30 -15.64
C VAL A 163 1.97 -9.88 -15.28
N PHE A 164 1.11 -8.92 -15.56
CA PHE A 164 1.44 -7.51 -15.45
C PHE A 164 0.38 -6.78 -14.60
N PRO A 165 0.77 -6.23 -13.45
CA PRO A 165 -0.13 -5.45 -12.62
C PRO A 165 -0.20 -3.98 -13.05
N TRP A 166 -1.41 -3.46 -13.07
CA TRP A 166 -1.75 -2.08 -13.34
C TRP A 166 -2.51 -1.48 -12.16
N LEU A 167 -2.46 -0.17 -11.99
CA LEU A 167 -3.34 0.60 -11.13
C LEU A 167 -4.43 1.24 -11.99
N LEU A 168 -5.68 1.04 -11.62
CA LEU A 168 -6.86 1.69 -12.17
C LEU A 168 -7.41 2.65 -11.12
N ASP A 169 -7.64 3.91 -11.49
CA ASP A 169 -8.35 4.86 -10.63
C ASP A 169 -9.86 4.69 -10.81
N SER A 170 -10.55 4.33 -9.74
CA SER A 170 -12.01 4.16 -9.77
C SER A 170 -12.78 5.47 -9.89
N GLY A 171 -12.10 6.62 -9.90
CA GLY A 171 -12.73 7.94 -9.94
C GLY A 171 -13.59 8.27 -8.70
N THR A 172 -13.61 7.38 -7.71
CA THR A 172 -14.40 7.55 -6.47
C THR A 172 -13.48 7.69 -5.27
N SER A 173 -13.75 8.67 -4.42
CA SER A 173 -13.07 8.76 -3.13
C SER A 173 -13.44 7.57 -2.26
N ARG A 174 -12.49 7.09 -1.44
CA ARG A 174 -12.79 6.05 -0.45
C ARG A 174 -13.89 6.51 0.49
N ALA A 175 -15.04 5.83 0.45
CA ALA A 175 -16.20 6.16 1.26
C ALA A 175 -16.28 5.28 2.51
N GLY A 176 -16.60 5.90 3.64
CA GLY A 176 -16.81 5.24 4.92
C GLY A 176 -15.53 4.62 5.50
N ASN A 177 -15.70 3.64 6.38
CA ASN A 177 -14.61 2.87 6.98
C ASN A 177 -14.68 1.41 6.50
N PRO A 178 -13.98 1.04 5.41
CA PRO A 178 -14.02 -0.32 4.87
C PRO A 178 -13.56 -1.38 5.88
N ILE A 179 -12.56 -1.07 6.71
CA ILE A 179 -12.05 -1.99 7.74
C ILE A 179 -13.11 -2.25 8.81
N ALA A 180 -13.85 -1.21 9.24
CA ALA A 180 -14.94 -1.39 10.19
C ALA A 180 -16.05 -2.27 9.60
N LYS A 181 -16.43 -2.05 8.33
CA LYS A 181 -17.42 -2.90 7.63
C LYS A 181 -16.98 -4.37 7.55
N PHE A 182 -15.69 -4.61 7.28
CA PHE A 182 -15.13 -5.96 7.29
C PHE A 182 -15.18 -6.56 8.70
N ASN A 183 -14.78 -5.81 9.73
CA ASN A 183 -14.78 -6.27 11.12
C ASN A 183 -16.18 -6.58 11.65
N GLU A 184 -17.21 -5.92 11.15
CA GLU A 184 -18.60 -6.28 11.46
C GLU A 184 -18.99 -7.59 10.78
N ARG A 185 -18.65 -7.77 9.51
CA ARG A 185 -19.02 -9.00 8.78
C ARG A 185 -18.28 -10.23 9.26
N ILE A 186 -17.05 -10.11 9.73
CA ILE A 186 -16.25 -11.25 10.22
C ILE A 186 -16.88 -11.92 11.46
N LYS A 187 -17.80 -11.26 12.14
CA LYS A 187 -18.57 -11.84 13.25
C LYS A 187 -19.56 -12.91 12.78
N VAL A 188 -19.89 -12.93 11.48
CA VAL A 188 -20.76 -13.94 10.86
C VAL A 188 -19.89 -15.15 10.50
N GLN A 189 -20.27 -16.32 11.01
CA GLN A 189 -19.48 -17.57 10.86
C GLN A 189 -19.19 -17.92 9.39
N GLU A 190 -20.19 -17.82 8.53
CA GLU A 190 -20.04 -18.10 7.10
C GLU A 190 -18.99 -17.22 6.44
N PHE A 191 -19.04 -15.91 6.74
CA PHE A 191 -18.05 -14.97 6.23
C PHE A 191 -16.65 -15.21 6.83
N ALA A 192 -16.57 -15.59 8.11
CA ALA A 192 -15.30 -15.94 8.73
C ALA A 192 -14.65 -17.17 8.06
N LEU A 193 -15.43 -18.19 7.71
CA LEU A 193 -14.95 -19.36 6.94
C LEU A 193 -14.51 -18.95 5.52
N ALA A 194 -15.25 -18.08 4.86
CA ALA A 194 -14.83 -17.55 3.56
C ALA A 194 -13.50 -16.80 3.64
N VAL A 195 -13.26 -16.04 4.71
CA VAL A 195 -11.97 -15.34 4.92
C VAL A 195 -10.82 -16.34 5.13
N VAL A 196 -11.03 -17.47 5.80
CA VAL A 196 -10.01 -18.54 5.89
C VAL A 196 -9.64 -19.07 4.51
N GLN A 197 -10.63 -19.28 3.63
CA GLN A 197 -10.39 -19.70 2.24
C GLN A 197 -9.61 -18.64 1.46
N GLY A 198 -10.00 -17.37 1.59
CA GLY A 198 -9.27 -16.25 0.97
C GLY A 198 -7.83 -16.13 1.47
N THR A 199 -7.59 -16.41 2.75
CA THR A 199 -6.25 -16.45 3.33
C THR A 199 -5.40 -17.52 2.68
N ALA A 200 -5.93 -18.74 2.56
CA ALA A 200 -5.22 -19.84 1.89
C ALA A 200 -4.87 -19.53 0.42
N LEU A 201 -5.78 -18.87 -0.31
CA LEU A 201 -5.51 -18.42 -1.68
C LEU A 201 -4.36 -17.41 -1.75
N VAL A 202 -4.39 -16.40 -0.88
CA VAL A 202 -3.35 -15.35 -0.82
C VAL A 202 -2.01 -15.96 -0.45
N ASP A 203 -1.98 -16.79 0.58
CA ASP A 203 -0.75 -17.44 1.05
C ASP A 203 -0.18 -18.37 -0.04
N GLY A 204 -1.03 -19.11 -0.74
CA GLY A 204 -0.63 -19.95 -1.88
C GLY A 204 -0.02 -19.14 -3.03
N ILE A 205 -0.63 -18.00 -3.41
CA ILE A 205 -0.11 -17.14 -4.47
C ILE A 205 1.26 -16.58 -4.07
N ILE A 206 1.39 -16.06 -2.86
CA ILE A 206 2.64 -15.44 -2.39
C ILE A 206 3.75 -16.48 -2.30
N THR A 207 3.47 -17.63 -1.71
CA THR A 207 4.46 -18.72 -1.55
C THR A 207 4.93 -19.21 -2.90
N GLN A 208 4.01 -19.54 -3.80
CA GLN A 208 4.36 -20.01 -5.13
C GLN A 208 5.16 -18.96 -5.92
N TRP A 209 4.78 -17.67 -5.82
CA TRP A 209 5.53 -16.63 -6.51
C TRP A 209 6.97 -16.47 -5.98
N ILE A 210 7.15 -16.62 -4.66
CA ILE A 210 8.49 -16.54 -4.05
C ILE A 210 9.35 -17.73 -4.48
N ASP A 211 8.77 -18.93 -4.53
CA ASP A 211 9.48 -20.18 -4.80
C ASP A 211 9.77 -20.36 -6.30
N ASP A 212 8.79 -20.10 -7.16
CA ASP A 212 8.84 -20.37 -8.60
C ASP A 212 9.16 -19.15 -9.45
N GLY A 213 9.06 -17.92 -8.89
CA GLY A 213 9.22 -16.66 -9.61
C GLY A 213 8.07 -16.33 -10.57
N VAL A 214 6.97 -17.09 -10.52
CA VAL A 214 5.81 -16.95 -11.43
C VAL A 214 4.53 -16.84 -10.65
N ILE A 215 3.64 -15.93 -11.07
CA ILE A 215 2.28 -15.84 -10.53
C ILE A 215 1.38 -16.84 -11.28
N ASN A 216 0.75 -17.71 -10.53
CA ASN A 216 -0.24 -18.64 -11.05
C ASN A 216 -1.54 -17.92 -11.37
N TRP A 217 -1.92 -17.92 -12.67
CA TRP A 217 -3.12 -17.22 -13.14
C TRP A 217 -4.42 -17.82 -12.59
N ASP A 218 -4.48 -19.13 -12.40
CA ASP A 218 -5.68 -19.80 -11.87
C ASP A 218 -5.91 -19.42 -10.41
N LEU A 219 -4.85 -19.35 -9.60
CA LEU A 219 -4.93 -18.88 -8.22
C LEU A 219 -5.32 -17.40 -8.17
N LEU A 220 -4.79 -16.57 -9.07
CA LEU A 220 -5.16 -15.16 -9.17
C LEU A 220 -6.62 -14.99 -9.59
N THR A 221 -7.10 -15.82 -10.52
CA THR A 221 -8.52 -15.88 -10.92
C THR A 221 -9.40 -16.29 -9.73
N ALA A 222 -8.99 -17.30 -8.98
CA ALA A 222 -9.70 -17.74 -7.79
C ALA A 222 -9.76 -16.62 -6.73
N LEU A 223 -8.66 -15.89 -6.52
CA LEU A 223 -8.63 -14.74 -5.59
C LEU A 223 -9.55 -13.61 -6.05
N SER A 224 -9.51 -13.24 -7.35
CA SER A 224 -10.39 -12.20 -7.90
C SER A 224 -11.87 -12.60 -7.74
N ARG A 225 -12.20 -13.85 -8.00
CA ARG A 225 -13.55 -14.40 -7.80
C ARG A 225 -13.96 -14.38 -6.33
N TRP A 226 -13.06 -14.78 -5.43
CA TRP A 226 -13.30 -14.75 -3.98
C TRP A 226 -13.56 -13.32 -3.50
N GLN A 227 -12.77 -12.33 -3.96
CA GLN A 227 -12.99 -10.92 -3.63
C GLN A 227 -14.35 -10.42 -4.16
N TRP A 228 -14.72 -10.81 -5.38
CA TRP A 228 -16.02 -10.49 -5.96
C TRP A 228 -17.19 -11.08 -5.15
N GLN A 229 -17.08 -12.31 -4.74
CA GLN A 229 -18.15 -13.00 -4.01
C GLN A 229 -18.31 -12.50 -2.57
N HIS A 230 -17.21 -12.25 -1.88
CA HIS A 230 -17.23 -12.01 -0.44
C HIS A 230 -16.96 -10.56 -0.06
N LEU A 231 -16.25 -9.79 -0.87
CA LEU A 231 -15.88 -8.40 -0.59
C LEU A 231 -16.55 -7.39 -1.55
N ARG A 232 -17.53 -7.81 -2.34
CA ARG A 232 -18.22 -6.96 -3.32
C ARG A 232 -18.77 -5.66 -2.71
N PHE A 233 -19.18 -5.69 -1.46
CA PHE A 233 -19.65 -4.51 -0.73
C PHE A 233 -18.60 -3.41 -0.52
N LEU A 234 -17.34 -3.69 -0.83
CA LEU A 234 -16.21 -2.78 -0.81
C LEU A 234 -15.75 -2.39 -2.23
N ILE A 235 -16.42 -2.87 -3.26
CA ILE A 235 -16.13 -2.55 -4.66
C ILE A 235 -17.12 -1.46 -5.10
N PRO A 236 -16.66 -0.31 -5.65
CA PRO A 236 -17.54 0.68 -6.23
C PRO A 236 -18.45 0.07 -7.31
N GLU A 237 -19.72 0.41 -7.29
CA GLU A 237 -20.72 -0.15 -8.24
C GLU A 237 -20.34 0.08 -9.70
N SER A 238 -19.67 1.21 -10.00
CA SER A 238 -19.17 1.54 -11.33
C SER A 238 -18.17 0.52 -11.88
N LEU A 239 -17.46 -0.22 -11.02
CA LEU A 239 -16.52 -1.27 -11.41
C LEU A 239 -17.17 -2.67 -11.54
N HIS A 240 -18.41 -2.84 -11.06
CA HIS A 240 -19.06 -4.16 -11.05
C HIS A 240 -19.15 -4.81 -12.44
N PRO A 241 -19.62 -4.12 -13.50
CA PRO A 241 -19.69 -4.73 -14.83
C PRO A 241 -18.33 -5.17 -15.36
N TYR A 242 -17.30 -4.35 -15.14
CA TYR A 242 -15.94 -4.62 -15.62
C TYR A 242 -15.27 -5.77 -14.86
N TRP A 243 -15.50 -5.86 -13.54
CA TRP A 243 -15.01 -6.99 -12.75
C TRP A 243 -15.60 -8.31 -13.23
N GLN A 244 -16.92 -8.31 -13.51
CA GLN A 244 -17.60 -9.49 -14.05
C GLN A 244 -17.06 -9.89 -15.42
N ILE A 245 -16.87 -8.91 -16.34
CA ILE A 245 -16.25 -9.17 -17.65
C ILE A 245 -14.88 -9.82 -17.49
N GLY A 246 -14.04 -9.32 -16.60
CA GLY A 246 -12.72 -9.90 -16.34
C GLY A 246 -12.79 -11.34 -15.82
N LEU A 247 -13.76 -11.65 -14.95
CA LEU A 247 -13.97 -13.01 -14.46
C LEU A 247 -14.50 -13.98 -15.52
N ASP A 248 -15.29 -13.48 -16.47
CA ASP A 248 -15.89 -14.30 -17.55
C ASP A 248 -14.88 -14.55 -18.68
N GLN A 249 -14.14 -13.53 -19.10
CA GLN A 249 -13.18 -13.61 -20.22
C GLN A 249 -11.81 -14.13 -19.77
N GLN A 250 -11.40 -13.83 -18.55
CA GLN A 250 -10.11 -14.20 -17.96
C GLN A 250 -8.87 -13.67 -18.72
N ASP A 251 -9.02 -12.60 -19.49
CA ASP A 251 -7.91 -11.90 -20.13
C ASP A 251 -7.29 -10.87 -19.20
N PHE A 252 -8.09 -10.38 -18.27
CA PHE A 252 -7.66 -9.52 -17.16
C PHE A 252 -8.45 -9.84 -15.89
N LEU A 253 -7.89 -9.47 -14.74
CA LEU A 253 -8.50 -9.72 -13.44
C LEU A 253 -8.39 -8.49 -12.55
N PHE A 254 -9.46 -8.13 -11.89
CA PHE A 254 -9.44 -7.13 -10.84
C PHE A 254 -9.00 -7.70 -9.51
N LYS A 255 -8.35 -6.85 -8.73
CA LYS A 255 -7.99 -7.10 -7.34
C LYS A 255 -8.01 -5.82 -6.53
N PHE A 256 -8.29 -5.91 -5.24
CA PHE A 256 -8.16 -4.77 -4.35
C PHE A 256 -6.74 -4.20 -4.32
N ASN A 257 -6.65 -2.88 -4.08
CA ASN A 257 -5.44 -2.19 -3.69
C ASN A 257 -5.69 -1.50 -2.33
N GLY A 258 -5.28 -2.12 -1.25
CA GLY A 258 -5.59 -1.67 0.11
C GLY A 258 -7.04 -1.99 0.52
N ALA A 259 -7.69 -1.10 1.28
CA ALA A 259 -8.98 -1.40 1.90
C ALA A 259 -10.20 -1.31 0.96
N GLY A 260 -10.05 -0.96 -0.31
CA GLY A 260 -11.20 -0.78 -1.20
C GLY A 260 -12.10 0.41 -0.80
N GLY A 261 -13.34 0.37 -1.23
CA GLY A 261 -14.31 1.45 -1.01
C GLY A 261 -14.12 2.67 -1.91
N GLY A 262 -13.21 2.61 -2.87
CA GLY A 262 -12.78 3.69 -3.77
C GLY A 262 -11.25 3.78 -3.89
N GLY A 263 -10.77 4.81 -4.58
CA GLY A 263 -9.35 4.98 -4.91
C GLY A 263 -8.87 4.02 -5.97
N MET A 264 -7.62 3.56 -5.84
CA MET A 264 -7.00 2.68 -6.82
C MET A 264 -7.40 1.22 -6.60
N PHE A 265 -7.58 0.49 -7.71
CA PHE A 265 -7.69 -0.97 -7.79
C PHE A 265 -6.54 -1.52 -8.63
N GLN A 266 -6.19 -2.77 -8.43
CA GLN A 266 -5.24 -3.47 -9.29
C GLN A 266 -6.00 -4.17 -10.42
N VAL A 267 -5.46 -4.06 -11.64
CA VAL A 267 -5.86 -4.86 -12.78
C VAL A 267 -4.64 -5.66 -13.21
N TRP A 268 -4.79 -6.96 -13.32
CA TRP A 268 -3.75 -7.89 -13.74
C TRP A 268 -4.06 -8.42 -15.12
N THR A 269 -3.07 -8.48 -16.00
CA THR A 269 -3.22 -8.93 -17.39
C THR A 269 -2.22 -10.03 -17.70
N LYS A 270 -2.57 -10.98 -18.57
CA LYS A 270 -1.67 -12.04 -19.08
C LYS A 270 -0.61 -11.45 -20.00
N ASP A 271 -1.03 -10.51 -20.82
CA ASP A 271 -0.15 -9.78 -21.73
C ASP A 271 0.10 -8.38 -21.19
N ASP A 272 1.22 -7.78 -21.56
CA ASP A 272 1.56 -6.40 -21.18
C ASP A 272 0.73 -5.36 -21.96
N ILE A 273 -0.57 -5.59 -22.05
CA ILE A 273 -1.52 -4.75 -22.81
C ILE A 273 -2.68 -4.39 -21.87
N TRP A 274 -3.01 -3.10 -21.86
CA TRP A 274 -4.20 -2.64 -21.15
C TRP A 274 -5.47 -3.10 -21.87
N PRO A 275 -6.48 -3.62 -21.17
CA PRO A 275 -7.71 -4.11 -21.80
C PRO A 275 -8.52 -2.96 -22.39
N GLY A 276 -8.87 -3.05 -23.69
CA GLY A 276 -9.60 -1.98 -24.39
C GLY A 276 -10.94 -1.62 -23.75
N VAL A 277 -11.63 -2.59 -23.13
CA VAL A 277 -12.88 -2.34 -22.39
C VAL A 277 -12.69 -1.43 -21.18
N LEU A 278 -11.47 -1.29 -20.68
CA LEU A 278 -11.11 -0.45 -19.51
C LEU A 278 -10.53 0.91 -19.91
N GLU A 279 -10.46 1.27 -21.19
CA GLU A 279 -9.89 2.54 -21.67
C GLU A 279 -10.57 3.79 -21.10
N VAL A 280 -11.81 3.68 -20.63
CA VAL A 280 -12.54 4.78 -19.98
C VAL A 280 -11.98 5.13 -18.59
N TRP A 281 -11.13 4.28 -17.99
CA TRP A 281 -10.58 4.47 -16.66
C TRP A 281 -9.15 4.99 -16.71
N PRO A 282 -8.79 6.02 -15.92
CA PRO A 282 -7.40 6.39 -15.73
C PRO A 282 -6.60 5.21 -15.17
N HIS A 283 -5.48 4.91 -15.79
CA HIS A 283 -4.68 3.75 -15.43
C HIS A 283 -3.18 3.98 -15.58
N GLN A 284 -2.40 3.20 -14.86
CA GLN A 284 -0.94 3.21 -14.94
C GLN A 284 -0.38 1.81 -14.67
N LYS A 285 0.57 1.37 -15.50
CA LYS A 285 1.32 0.16 -15.21
C LYS A 285 2.14 0.33 -13.93
N ILE A 286 2.11 -0.65 -13.03
CA ILE A 286 2.92 -0.62 -11.81
C ILE A 286 4.40 -0.72 -12.19
N ARG A 287 5.18 0.29 -11.79
CA ARG A 287 6.62 0.33 -11.96
C ARG A 287 7.27 0.05 -10.61
N THR A 288 7.91 -1.10 -10.51
CA THR A 288 8.73 -1.48 -9.35
C THR A 288 10.14 -0.96 -9.47
N THR A 289 10.84 -0.88 -8.35
CA THR A 289 12.27 -0.51 -8.28
C THR A 289 13.17 -1.60 -8.86
#